data_eecf06805b80268ce4b610da25224fab
#
_entry.id   eecf06805b80268ce4b610da25224fab
#
_cell.length_a   1.000
_cell.length_b   1.000
_cell.length_c   1.000
_cell.angle_alpha   90.00
_cell.angle_beta   90.00
_cell.angle_gamma   90.00
#
_symmetry.space_group_name_H-M   'P 1'
#
loop_
_entity.id
_entity.type
_entity.pdbx_description
1 polymer ?
#
loop_
_entity_poly.entity_id
_entity_poly.type
_entity_poly.pdbx_seq_one_letter_code
_entity_poly.pdbx_strand_id
1 'polypeptide(L)'
;MVVLTLKPLAVRVPAEIEKEILEITKKEKLDKATVVRNLLETGIKEWRKQTALELLQKGKATFAKAADIAKLSLWEFADLVKQRNIEWVRYEPEDVEKEFREASAAKRK
;
A
#
# COMPACT_ATOMS: atom_id res chain seq x y z
N MET A 1 -8.74 15.69 15.56
CA MET A 1 -9.88 15.54 14.64
C MET A 1 -9.43 15.80 13.20
N VAL A 2 -9.70 14.85 12.32
CA VAL A 2 -9.34 15.01 10.91
C VAL A 2 -10.50 15.60 10.15
N VAL A 3 -10.24 16.72 9.47
CA VAL A 3 -11.24 17.34 8.61
C VAL A 3 -11.00 16.83 7.19
N LEU A 4 -11.98 16.14 6.64
CA LEU A 4 -11.90 15.64 5.28
C LEU A 4 -12.38 16.71 4.31
N THR A 5 -11.48 17.15 3.44
CA THR A 5 -11.82 18.06 2.37
C THR A 5 -12.08 17.23 1.12
N LEU A 6 -13.32 17.22 0.64
CA LEU A 6 -13.68 16.49 -0.56
C LEU A 6 -13.45 17.38 -1.78
N LYS A 7 -12.74 16.85 -2.76
CA LYS A 7 -12.49 17.54 -4.01
C LYS A 7 -13.01 16.71 -5.17
N PRO A 8 -13.63 17.33 -6.17
CA PRO A 8 -14.11 16.58 -7.32
C PRO A 8 -12.95 16.08 -8.15
N LEU A 9 -13.11 14.86 -8.66
CA LEU A 9 -12.15 14.23 -9.55
C LEU A 9 -12.91 13.69 -10.74
N ALA A 10 -12.62 14.20 -11.93
CA ALA A 10 -13.27 13.75 -13.14
C ALA A 10 -12.36 12.81 -13.91
N VAL A 11 -12.81 11.59 -14.12
CA VAL A 11 -12.04 10.56 -14.81
C VAL A 11 -12.95 9.82 -15.77
N ARG A 12 -12.44 9.55 -16.96
CA ARG A 12 -13.16 8.72 -17.94
C ARG A 12 -12.68 7.29 -17.78
N VAL A 13 -13.60 6.35 -17.72
CA VAL A 13 -13.27 4.93 -17.59
C VAL A 13 -13.88 4.14 -18.72
N PRO A 14 -13.28 3.00 -19.10
CA PRO A 14 -13.89 2.11 -20.08
C PRO A 14 -15.27 1.65 -19.62
N ALA A 15 -16.14 1.35 -20.59
CA ALA A 15 -17.50 0.90 -20.29
C ALA A 15 -17.51 -0.35 -19.40
N GLU A 16 -16.54 -1.22 -19.57
CA GLU A 16 -16.42 -2.43 -18.76
C GLU A 16 -16.21 -2.12 -17.29
N ILE A 17 -15.38 -1.12 -17.00
CA ILE A 17 -15.13 -0.70 -15.61
C ILE A 17 -16.41 -0.10 -15.00
N GLU A 18 -17.11 0.73 -15.79
CA GLU A 18 -18.37 1.31 -15.32
C GLU A 18 -19.38 0.22 -15.00
N LYS A 19 -19.47 -0.80 -15.84
CA LYS A 19 -20.37 -1.93 -15.61
C LYS A 19 -20.04 -2.66 -14.31
N GLU A 20 -18.77 -2.91 -14.07
CA GLU A 20 -18.33 -3.56 -12.84
C GLU A 20 -18.63 -2.71 -11.60
N ILE A 21 -18.43 -1.40 -11.71
CA ILE A 21 -18.77 -0.49 -10.62
C ILE A 21 -20.27 -0.59 -10.29
N LEU A 22 -21.12 -0.62 -11.31
CA LEU A 22 -22.56 -0.73 -11.12
C LEU A 22 -22.94 -2.06 -10.49
N GLU A 23 -22.27 -3.14 -10.83
CA GLU A 23 -22.51 -4.44 -10.21
C GLU A 23 -22.16 -4.40 -8.72
N ILE A 24 -21.06 -3.75 -8.36
CA ILE A 24 -20.65 -3.60 -6.98
C ILE A 24 -21.66 -2.75 -6.19
N THR A 25 -22.17 -1.67 -6.79
CA THR A 25 -23.17 -0.82 -6.12
C THR A 25 -24.41 -1.63 -5.77
N LYS A 26 -24.84 -2.50 -6.67
CA LYS A 26 -26.02 -3.36 -6.42
C LYS A 26 -25.74 -4.38 -5.33
N LYS A 27 -24.57 -5.00 -5.39
CA LYS A 27 -24.21 -6.05 -4.43
C LYS A 27 -24.00 -5.50 -3.03
N GLU A 28 -23.29 -4.38 -2.93
CA GLU A 28 -22.96 -3.78 -1.64
C GLU A 28 -24.04 -2.82 -1.12
N LYS A 29 -25.00 -2.49 -1.95
CA LYS A 29 -26.07 -1.55 -1.62
C LYS A 29 -25.53 -0.18 -1.19
N LEU A 30 -24.51 0.27 -1.88
CA LEU A 30 -23.89 1.58 -1.68
C LEU A 30 -24.11 2.45 -2.91
N ASP A 31 -24.02 3.75 -2.75
CA ASP A 31 -24.11 4.64 -3.89
C ASP A 31 -22.81 4.60 -4.72
N LYS A 32 -22.92 5.00 -5.97
CA LYS A 32 -21.80 4.95 -6.91
C LYS A 32 -20.57 5.71 -6.41
N ALA A 33 -20.77 6.91 -5.88
CA ALA A 33 -19.64 7.71 -5.39
C ALA A 33 -18.88 7.03 -4.26
N THR A 34 -19.59 6.40 -3.34
CA THR A 34 -18.97 5.68 -2.23
C THR A 34 -18.19 4.47 -2.74
N VAL A 35 -18.77 3.71 -3.67
CA VAL A 35 -18.08 2.56 -4.27
C VAL A 35 -16.80 3.00 -4.97
N VAL A 36 -16.87 4.08 -5.76
CA VAL A 36 -15.69 4.59 -6.46
C VAL A 36 -14.60 5.02 -5.48
N ARG A 37 -14.97 5.76 -4.42
CA ARG A 37 -13.99 6.17 -3.40
C ARG A 37 -13.35 4.97 -2.72
N ASN A 38 -14.13 3.97 -2.37
CA ASN A 38 -13.61 2.76 -1.73
C ASN A 38 -12.64 2.01 -2.64
N LEU A 39 -12.98 1.90 -3.92
CA LEU A 39 -12.11 1.26 -4.90
C LEU A 39 -10.81 2.04 -5.08
N LEU A 40 -10.88 3.36 -5.12
CA LEU A 40 -9.68 4.20 -5.22
C LEU A 40 -8.78 4.04 -4.00
N GLU A 41 -9.36 4.05 -2.80
CA GLU A 41 -8.59 3.85 -1.58
C GLU A 41 -7.88 2.50 -1.56
N THR A 42 -8.62 1.46 -1.92
CA THR A 42 -8.06 0.11 -1.99
C THR A 42 -6.96 0.02 -3.04
N GLY A 43 -7.20 0.62 -4.20
CA GLY A 43 -6.22 0.64 -5.28
C GLY A 43 -4.94 1.36 -4.91
N ILE A 44 -5.07 2.49 -4.23
CA ILE A 44 -3.90 3.27 -3.79
C ILE A 44 -3.09 2.48 -2.76
N LYS A 45 -3.74 1.84 -1.81
CA LYS A 45 -3.06 1.00 -0.82
C LYS A 45 -2.29 -0.12 -1.49
N GLU A 46 -2.91 -0.78 -2.46
CA GLU A 46 -2.27 -1.86 -3.19
C GLU A 46 -1.10 -1.35 -4.03
N TRP A 47 -1.27 -0.20 -4.68
CA TRP A 47 -0.20 0.42 -5.44
C TRP A 47 1.02 0.75 -4.57
N ARG A 48 0.78 1.26 -3.35
CA ARG A 48 1.86 1.56 -2.41
C ARG A 48 2.62 0.30 -2.01
N LYS A 49 1.89 -0.78 -1.75
CA LYS A 49 2.50 -2.07 -1.40
C LYS A 49 3.37 -2.59 -2.53
N GLN A 50 2.83 -2.59 -3.74
CA GLN A 50 3.57 -3.05 -4.92
C GLN A 50 4.81 -2.22 -5.17
N THR A 51 4.68 -0.90 -5.09
CA THR A 51 5.81 0.00 -5.29
C THR A 51 6.90 -0.24 -4.26
N ALA A 52 6.52 -0.40 -3.00
CA ALA A 52 7.47 -0.68 -1.93
C ALA A 52 8.20 -1.99 -2.17
N LEU A 53 7.48 -3.04 -2.56
CA LEU A 53 8.06 -4.35 -2.82
C LEU A 53 9.02 -4.31 -4.02
N GLU A 54 8.66 -3.59 -5.07
CA GLU A 54 9.53 -3.43 -6.24
C GLU A 54 10.84 -2.72 -5.89
N LEU A 55 10.74 -1.63 -5.13
CA LEU A 55 11.93 -0.89 -4.72
C LEU A 55 12.84 -1.73 -3.81
N LEU A 56 12.23 -2.51 -2.92
CA LEU A 56 12.98 -3.41 -2.06
C LEU A 56 13.69 -4.49 -2.89
N GLN A 57 12.95 -5.10 -3.81
CA GLN A 57 13.48 -6.17 -4.66
C GLN A 57 14.63 -5.69 -5.54
N LYS A 58 14.54 -4.47 -6.04
CA LYS A 58 15.59 -3.87 -6.88
C LYS A 58 16.75 -3.30 -6.07
N GLY A 59 16.68 -3.36 -4.76
CA GLY A 59 17.72 -2.80 -3.90
C GLY A 59 17.74 -1.29 -3.87
N LYS A 60 16.65 -0.63 -4.26
CA LYS A 60 16.55 0.83 -4.30
C LYS A 60 15.99 1.44 -3.02
N ALA A 61 15.50 0.61 -2.13
CA ALA A 61 15.00 1.05 -0.83
C ALA A 61 15.42 0.03 0.22
N THR A 62 15.72 0.51 1.42
CA THR A 62 15.96 -0.36 2.55
C THR A 62 14.63 -0.97 2.99
N PHE A 63 14.68 -2.00 3.80
CA PHE A 63 13.47 -2.64 4.32
C PHE A 63 12.60 -1.63 5.09
N ALA A 64 13.22 -0.83 5.95
CA ALA A 64 12.51 0.17 6.74
C ALA A 64 11.87 1.23 5.84
N LYS A 65 12.60 1.69 4.81
CA LYS A 65 12.09 2.69 3.88
C LYS A 65 10.93 2.13 3.06
N ALA A 66 11.04 0.89 2.61
CA ALA A 66 9.97 0.24 1.87
C ALA A 66 8.71 0.09 2.72
N ALA A 67 8.86 -0.30 3.97
CA ALA A 67 7.73 -0.40 4.90
C ALA A 67 7.03 0.96 5.04
N ASP A 68 7.81 2.02 5.14
CA ASP A 68 7.31 3.38 5.24
C ASP A 68 6.55 3.80 3.98
N ILE A 69 7.09 3.47 2.81
CA ILE A 69 6.42 3.72 1.52
C ILE A 69 5.07 3.01 1.45
N ALA A 70 5.01 1.77 1.93
CA ALA A 70 3.79 0.99 1.98
C ALA A 70 2.82 1.46 3.07
N LYS A 71 3.27 2.34 3.97
CA LYS A 71 2.53 2.80 5.15
C LYS A 71 2.13 1.64 6.06
N LEU A 72 3.05 0.69 6.20
CA LEU A 72 2.88 -0.46 7.07
C LEU A 72 3.93 -0.44 8.17
N SER A 73 3.61 -1.10 9.28
CA SER A 73 4.62 -1.33 10.31
C SER A 73 5.66 -2.31 9.76
N LEU A 74 6.81 -2.38 10.42
CA LEU A 74 7.85 -3.32 10.01
C LEU A 74 7.34 -4.77 10.01
N TRP A 75 6.53 -5.12 11.01
CA TRP A 75 5.97 -6.47 11.14
C TRP A 75 4.97 -6.77 10.03
N GLU A 76 4.08 -5.82 9.75
CA GLU A 76 3.11 -5.97 8.67
C GLU A 76 3.81 -6.08 7.32
N PHE A 77 4.85 -5.28 7.12
CA PHE A 77 5.60 -5.31 5.87
C PHE A 77 6.39 -6.62 5.72
N ALA A 78 6.96 -7.11 6.83
CA ALA A 78 7.66 -8.40 6.83
C ALA A 78 6.70 -9.53 6.43
N ASP A 79 5.50 -9.52 6.96
CA ASP A 79 4.48 -10.50 6.59
C ASP A 79 4.11 -10.40 5.12
N LEU A 80 3.98 -9.19 4.60
CA LEU A 80 3.67 -8.97 3.20
C LEU A 80 4.77 -9.51 2.28
N VAL A 81 6.02 -9.23 2.60
CA VAL A 81 7.18 -9.71 1.85
C VAL A 81 7.17 -11.24 1.81
N LYS A 82 6.89 -11.84 2.95
CA LYS A 82 6.83 -13.30 3.07
C LYS A 82 5.68 -13.90 2.29
N GLN A 83 4.50 -13.31 2.40
CA GLN A 83 3.31 -13.77 1.68
C GLN A 83 3.47 -13.74 0.17
N ARG A 84 4.17 -12.75 -0.34
CA ARG A 84 4.36 -12.59 -1.78
C ARG A 84 5.66 -13.21 -2.29
N ASN A 85 6.38 -13.91 -1.43
CA ASN A 85 7.63 -14.59 -1.79
C ASN A 85 8.60 -13.65 -2.50
N ILE A 86 8.75 -12.45 -1.97
CA ILE A 86 9.64 -11.47 -2.57
C ILE A 86 11.08 -11.74 -2.13
N GLU A 87 11.96 -11.90 -3.13
CA GLU A 87 13.38 -11.94 -2.88
C GLU A 87 13.91 -10.53 -3.01
N TRP A 88 14.70 -10.11 -2.05
CA TRP A 88 15.24 -8.76 -2.06
C TRP A 88 16.74 -8.79 -1.79
N VAL A 89 17.39 -7.66 -2.10
CA VAL A 89 18.83 -7.55 -1.93
C VAL A 89 19.16 -7.81 -0.46
N ARG A 90 19.97 -8.82 -0.26
CA ARG A 90 20.34 -9.23 1.10
C ARG A 90 21.52 -8.44 1.58
N TYR A 91 21.35 -7.83 2.73
CA TYR A 91 22.43 -7.26 3.47
C TYR A 91 23.07 -8.36 4.32
N GLU A 92 24.26 -8.08 4.84
CA GLU A 92 24.83 -8.94 5.86
C GLU A 92 23.82 -8.99 7.02
N PRO A 93 23.69 -10.12 7.72
CA PRO A 93 22.73 -10.24 8.82
C PRO A 93 22.81 -9.11 9.84
N GLU A 94 24.02 -8.62 10.10
CA GLU A 94 24.24 -7.51 11.02
C GLU A 94 23.59 -6.22 10.54
N ASP A 95 23.67 -5.97 9.24
CA ASP A 95 23.09 -4.76 8.64
C ASP A 95 21.57 -4.79 8.72
N VAL A 96 20.99 -5.95 8.49
CA VAL A 96 19.54 -6.13 8.58
C VAL A 96 19.05 -5.89 10.00
N GLU A 97 19.73 -6.47 10.99
CA GLU A 97 19.39 -6.26 12.40
C GLU A 97 19.50 -4.81 12.79
N LYS A 98 20.57 -4.16 12.37
CA LYS A 98 20.81 -2.75 12.68
C LYS A 98 19.72 -1.89 12.12
N GLU A 99 19.35 -2.12 10.87
CA GLU A 99 18.29 -1.39 10.19
C GLU A 99 16.97 -1.55 10.90
N PHE A 100 16.66 -2.77 11.33
CA PHE A 100 15.45 -3.08 12.05
C PHE A 100 15.38 -2.33 13.39
N ARG A 101 16.49 -2.31 14.12
CA ARG A 101 16.58 -1.59 15.40
C ARG A 101 16.40 -0.09 15.21
N GLU A 102 17.05 0.49 14.23
CA GLU A 102 16.95 1.92 13.94
C GLU A 102 15.53 2.32 13.60
N ALA A 103 14.87 1.54 12.74
CA ALA A 103 13.49 1.81 12.38
C ALA A 103 12.54 1.66 13.55
N SER A 104 12.75 0.65 14.40
CA SER A 104 11.94 0.44 15.61
C SER A 104 12.13 1.58 16.60
N ALA A 105 13.37 2.05 16.79
CA ALA A 105 13.67 3.16 17.68
C ALA A 105 13.00 4.45 17.20
N ALA A 106 13.04 4.70 15.90
CA ALA A 106 12.41 5.88 15.30
C ALA A 106 10.89 5.90 15.53
N LYS A 107 10.25 4.75 15.51
CA LYS A 107 8.81 4.65 15.72
C LYS A 107 8.36 4.84 17.16
N ARG A 108 9.26 4.75 18.09
CA ARG A 108 8.94 4.90 19.52
C ARG A 108 8.86 6.34 20.01
N LYS A 109 9.23 7.26 19.16
CA LYS A 109 9.19 8.69 19.54
C LYS A 109 7.83 9.32 19.30
#